data_fea5d573e839a3fbc70f9e74c347af6d
#
_entry.id   fea5d573e839a3fbc70f9e74c347af6d
#
_cell.length_a   1.000
_cell.length_b   1.000
_cell.length_c   1.000
_cell.angle_alpha   90.00
_cell.angle_beta   90.00
_cell.angle_gamma   90.00
#
_symmetry.space_group_name_H-M   'P 1'
#
loop_
_entity.id
_entity.type
_entity.pdbx_description
1 polymer ?
#
loop_
_entity_poly.entity_id
_entity_poly.type
_entity_poly.pdbx_seq_one_letter_code
_entity_poly.pdbx_strand_id
1 'polypeptide(L)'
;INTRGSEGETYEYLRDYTEGINRLVDSLVPEARAVTARVSSGRGNVQIALKDIATRERTQMEIAEEVSAAVRTRTKARAFVQQQSTFGGRRGSMPVQYVLQATNIERLQEVLPEFMRKVYESPVFQMADVDLKFSKPEARIAINRDKANLLGVSTRNIAQTLQYGLSGQRLGYFYMNGKQYEILAEINRQQRNKPADLQSIYVRSDKGEMIQLDNLIALEENVAPPQLYHYNR
;
A
#
# COMPACT_ATOMS: atom_id res chain seq x y z
N ILE A 1 8.53 12.11 -9.18
CA ILE A 1 8.59 11.93 -7.73
C ILE A 1 7.86 10.65 -7.43
N ASN A 2 8.52 9.74 -6.73
CA ASN A 2 7.88 8.52 -6.25
C ASN A 2 7.49 8.69 -4.79
N THR A 3 6.27 8.33 -4.44
CA THR A 3 5.79 8.28 -3.06
C THR A 3 5.52 6.84 -2.67
N ARG A 4 5.93 6.45 -1.47
CA ARG A 4 5.68 5.12 -0.91
C ARG A 4 5.07 5.27 0.47
N GLY A 5 3.93 4.63 0.66
CA GLY A 5 3.33 4.46 1.96
C GLY A 5 4.10 3.46 2.81
N SER A 6 3.92 3.50 4.12
CA SER A 6 4.31 2.42 5.01
C SER A 6 3.41 1.20 4.74
N GLU A 7 3.88 0.01 5.09
CA GLU A 7 3.04 -1.18 4.95
C GLU A 7 1.79 -1.05 5.83
N GLY A 8 0.63 -1.35 5.24
CA GLY A 8 -0.66 -1.20 5.92
C GLY A 8 -1.33 0.17 5.78
N GLU A 9 -0.67 1.16 5.18
CA GLU A 9 -1.32 2.44 4.89
C GLU A 9 -2.42 2.30 3.83
N THR A 10 -3.50 3.05 4.04
CA THR A 10 -4.65 3.01 3.13
C THR A 10 -4.36 3.77 1.83
N TYR A 11 -5.10 3.40 0.78
CA TYR A 11 -5.04 4.11 -0.50
C TYR A 11 -5.32 5.61 -0.35
N GLU A 12 -6.30 5.99 0.48
CA GLU A 12 -6.69 7.38 0.69
C GLU A 12 -5.59 8.18 1.37
N TYR A 13 -4.93 7.62 2.36
CA TYR A 13 -3.81 8.27 3.02
C TYR A 13 -2.70 8.60 2.01
N LEU A 14 -2.33 7.62 1.17
CA LEU A 14 -1.32 7.81 0.16
C LEU A 14 -1.77 8.75 -0.95
N ARG A 15 -3.07 8.73 -1.33
CA ARG A 15 -3.66 9.67 -2.27
C ARG A 15 -3.53 11.09 -1.76
N ASP A 16 -3.99 11.35 -0.55
CA ASP A 16 -3.98 12.70 0.05
C ASP A 16 -2.55 13.23 0.21
N TYR A 17 -1.61 12.34 0.56
CA TYR A 17 -0.19 12.66 0.60
C TYR A 17 0.35 13.01 -0.79
N THR A 18 0.06 12.18 -1.80
CA THR A 18 0.54 12.39 -3.18
C THR A 18 -0.07 13.64 -3.80
N GLU A 19 -1.34 13.95 -3.51
CA GLU A 19 -1.99 15.21 -3.90
C GLU A 19 -1.35 16.41 -3.21
N GLY A 20 -0.91 16.25 -1.95
CA GLY A 20 -0.14 17.26 -1.25
C GLY A 20 1.21 17.54 -1.92
N ILE A 21 1.88 16.51 -2.41
CA ILE A 21 3.11 16.65 -3.21
C ILE A 21 2.80 17.31 -4.56
N ASN A 22 1.70 16.94 -5.23
CA ASN A 22 1.30 17.57 -6.48
C ASN A 22 1.12 19.08 -6.33
N ARG A 23 0.38 19.53 -5.31
CA ARG A 23 0.19 20.95 -5.00
C ARG A 23 1.50 21.67 -4.66
N LEU A 24 2.43 20.99 -3.98
CA LEU A 24 3.77 21.53 -3.72
C LEU A 24 4.53 21.77 -5.01
N VAL A 25 4.50 20.80 -5.92
CA VAL A 25 5.14 20.91 -7.24
C VAL A 25 4.56 22.05 -8.07
N ASP A 26 3.24 22.19 -8.10
CA ASP A 26 2.55 23.28 -8.81
C ASP A 26 3.00 24.66 -8.32
N SER A 27 3.32 24.78 -7.02
CA SER A 27 3.80 26.05 -6.45
C SER A 27 5.29 26.31 -6.65
N LEU A 28 6.13 25.26 -6.73
CA LEU A 28 7.58 25.38 -6.80
C LEU A 28 8.13 25.36 -8.23
N VAL A 29 7.38 24.78 -9.18
CA VAL A 29 7.87 24.53 -10.54
C VAL A 29 6.99 25.22 -11.58
N PRO A 30 7.08 26.54 -11.73
CA PRO A 30 6.31 27.27 -12.77
C PRO A 30 6.71 26.90 -14.19
N GLU A 31 7.85 26.24 -14.37
CA GLU A 31 8.32 25.70 -15.63
C GLU A 31 7.66 24.35 -16.00
N ALA A 32 6.80 23.81 -15.16
CA ALA A 32 6.05 22.62 -15.52
C ALA A 32 5.08 22.94 -16.69
N ARG A 33 5.13 22.10 -17.71
CA ARG A 33 4.14 22.09 -18.79
C ARG A 33 2.92 21.26 -18.40
N ALA A 34 3.14 20.17 -17.69
CA ALA A 34 2.11 19.29 -17.16
C ALA A 34 2.61 18.55 -15.93
N VAL A 35 1.77 18.39 -14.95
CA VAL A 35 2.01 17.55 -13.78
C VAL A 35 0.93 16.47 -13.74
N THR A 36 1.36 15.22 -13.61
CA THR A 36 0.45 14.06 -13.59
C THR A 36 0.70 13.26 -12.32
N ALA A 37 -0.30 13.14 -11.46
CA ALA A 37 -0.27 12.30 -10.30
C ALA A 37 -0.98 10.97 -10.57
N ARG A 38 -0.36 9.87 -10.18
CA ARG A 38 -0.93 8.52 -10.22
C ARG A 38 -0.74 7.87 -8.87
N VAL A 39 -1.81 7.31 -8.33
CA VAL A 39 -1.77 6.60 -7.04
C VAL A 39 -2.35 5.19 -7.23
N SER A 40 -1.70 4.23 -6.63
CA SER A 40 -2.14 2.84 -6.52
C SER A 40 -1.92 2.37 -5.08
N SER A 41 -2.37 1.17 -4.73
CA SER A 41 -2.15 0.63 -3.39
C SER A 41 -0.66 0.60 -3.03
N GLY A 42 -0.27 1.33 -1.98
CA GLY A 42 1.10 1.40 -1.46
C GLY A 42 2.10 2.23 -2.26
N ARG A 43 1.73 2.78 -3.43
CA ARG A 43 2.64 3.55 -4.30
C ARG A 43 1.92 4.73 -4.93
N GLY A 44 2.60 5.88 -4.93
CA GLY A 44 2.21 7.03 -5.74
C GLY A 44 3.37 7.51 -6.61
N ASN A 45 3.03 8.19 -7.68
CA ASN A 45 4.00 8.80 -8.58
C ASN A 45 3.47 10.15 -9.06
N VAL A 46 4.30 11.19 -8.94
CA VAL A 46 4.05 12.50 -9.54
C VAL A 46 5.09 12.71 -10.63
N GLN A 47 4.64 12.76 -11.86
CA GLN A 47 5.46 13.00 -13.03
C GLN A 47 5.32 14.45 -13.47
N ILE A 48 6.46 15.14 -13.61
CA ILE A 48 6.55 16.53 -14.02
C ILE A 48 7.13 16.55 -15.41
N ALA A 49 6.36 17.02 -16.38
CA ALA A 49 6.86 17.33 -17.72
C ALA A 49 7.24 18.81 -17.75
N LEU A 50 8.51 19.11 -17.94
CA LEU A 50 9.01 20.47 -18.01
C LEU A 50 8.79 21.07 -19.41
N LYS A 51 8.69 22.40 -19.48
CA LYS A 51 8.72 23.17 -20.73
C LYS A 51 10.08 22.95 -21.44
N ASP A 52 10.17 23.36 -22.68
CA ASP A 52 11.41 23.28 -23.45
C ASP A 52 12.56 23.99 -22.72
N ILE A 53 13.77 23.43 -22.80
CA ILE A 53 14.97 23.98 -22.13
C ILE A 53 15.27 25.41 -22.56
N ALA A 54 14.96 25.76 -23.80
CA ALA A 54 15.15 27.10 -24.32
C ALA A 54 14.19 28.16 -23.74
N THR A 55 13.10 27.70 -23.08
CA THR A 55 12.04 28.59 -22.56
C THR A 55 12.00 28.65 -21.03
N ARG A 56 12.97 28.05 -20.36
CA ARG A 56 13.04 28.00 -18.89
C ARG A 56 14.41 28.50 -18.38
N GLU A 57 14.38 29.10 -17.22
CA GLU A 57 15.61 29.65 -16.60
C GLU A 57 16.39 28.57 -15.84
N ARG A 58 15.66 27.64 -15.16
CA ARG A 58 16.28 26.58 -14.35
C ARG A 58 16.46 25.29 -15.15
N THR A 59 17.57 24.64 -14.91
CA THR A 59 17.85 23.29 -15.44
C THR A 59 16.96 22.24 -14.73
N GLN A 60 16.84 21.07 -15.35
CA GLN A 60 16.13 19.94 -14.70
C GLN A 60 16.80 19.54 -13.37
N MET A 61 18.13 19.68 -13.27
CA MET A 61 18.90 19.31 -12.08
C MET A 61 18.58 20.26 -10.92
N GLU A 62 18.63 21.56 -11.16
CA GLU A 62 18.28 22.59 -10.16
C GLU A 62 16.87 22.44 -9.66
N ILE A 63 15.90 22.22 -10.56
CA ILE A 63 14.51 21.95 -10.18
C ILE A 63 14.40 20.66 -9.34
N ALA A 64 15.11 19.61 -9.72
CA ALA A 64 15.09 18.35 -8.99
C ALA A 64 15.69 18.48 -7.59
N GLU A 65 16.76 19.27 -7.40
CA GLU A 65 17.36 19.53 -6.10
C GLU A 65 16.42 20.34 -5.19
N GLU A 66 15.82 21.39 -5.69
CA GLU A 66 14.87 22.22 -4.95
C GLU A 66 13.62 21.40 -4.53
N VAL A 67 13.03 20.67 -5.46
CA VAL A 67 11.90 19.80 -5.15
C VAL A 67 12.29 18.69 -4.18
N SER A 68 13.51 18.13 -4.29
CA SER A 68 14.00 17.13 -3.33
C SER A 68 14.12 17.70 -1.93
N ALA A 69 14.65 18.91 -1.79
CA ALA A 69 14.76 19.59 -0.49
C ALA A 69 13.36 19.83 0.12
N ALA A 70 12.41 20.32 -0.66
CA ALA A 70 11.04 20.58 -0.21
C ALA A 70 10.27 19.30 0.14
N VAL A 71 10.47 18.21 -0.58
CA VAL A 71 9.82 16.93 -0.33
C VAL A 71 10.37 16.24 0.93
N ARG A 72 11.66 16.37 1.23
CA ARG A 72 12.28 15.82 2.46
C ARG A 72 11.70 16.37 3.75
N THR A 73 11.15 17.57 3.75
CA THR A 73 10.50 18.16 4.92
C THR A 73 9.14 17.54 5.24
N ARG A 74 8.59 16.73 4.33
CA ARG A 74 7.27 16.10 4.47
C ARG A 74 7.42 14.66 4.94
N THR A 75 7.25 14.45 6.25
CA THR A 75 7.55 13.18 6.93
C THR A 75 6.41 12.18 6.99
N LYS A 76 5.21 12.50 6.49
CA LYS A 76 4.01 11.64 6.59
C LYS A 76 4.08 10.35 5.79
N ALA A 77 4.84 10.33 4.71
CA ALA A 77 5.17 9.13 3.92
C ALA A 77 6.54 9.34 3.29
N ARG A 78 7.11 8.30 2.69
CA ARG A 78 8.39 8.41 1.99
C ARG A 78 8.16 8.96 0.59
N ALA A 79 8.84 10.04 0.26
CA ALA A 79 8.84 10.59 -1.08
C ALA A 79 10.27 10.90 -1.53
N PHE A 80 10.56 10.65 -2.79
CA PHE A 80 11.87 10.91 -3.38
C PHE A 80 11.75 11.34 -4.83
N VAL A 81 12.60 12.28 -5.20
CA VAL A 81 12.71 12.78 -6.56
C VAL A 81 13.69 11.91 -7.32
N GLN A 82 13.29 11.45 -8.47
CA GLN A 82 14.12 10.66 -9.37
C GLN A 82 14.10 11.30 -10.75
N GLN A 83 15.27 11.59 -11.28
CA GLN A 83 15.41 12.03 -12.66
C GLN A 83 15.35 10.82 -13.60
N GLN A 84 14.73 10.98 -14.75
CA GLN A 84 14.75 9.93 -15.76
C GLN A 84 16.15 9.88 -16.41
N SER A 85 16.72 8.69 -16.44
CA SER A 85 17.98 8.49 -17.18
C SER A 85 17.72 8.61 -18.67
N THR A 86 18.59 9.31 -19.37
CA THR A 86 18.56 9.48 -20.83
C THR A 86 18.90 8.18 -21.57
N PHE A 87 19.63 7.28 -20.93
CA PHE A 87 20.05 6.00 -21.48
C PHE A 87 19.64 4.82 -20.57
N GLY A 88 18.83 3.90 -21.09
CA GLY A 88 18.75 2.49 -20.74
C GLY A 88 18.39 2.07 -19.32
N GLY A 89 18.00 2.94 -18.41
CA GLY A 89 17.60 2.56 -17.06
C GLY A 89 16.14 2.06 -16.96
N ARG A 90 15.87 1.02 -16.18
CA ARG A 90 14.50 0.68 -15.80
C ARG A 90 13.88 1.84 -15.04
N ARG A 91 12.74 2.33 -15.51
CA ARG A 91 11.98 3.40 -14.82
C ARG A 91 11.71 3.00 -13.37
N GLY A 92 12.20 3.78 -12.40
CA GLY A 92 11.91 3.60 -10.97
C GLY A 92 12.88 2.68 -10.21
N SER A 93 13.95 2.16 -10.80
CA SER A 93 14.98 1.41 -10.06
C SER A 93 16.05 2.34 -9.49
N MET A 94 16.56 1.99 -8.31
CA MET A 94 17.73 2.65 -7.74
C MET A 94 18.98 2.25 -8.53
N PRO A 95 19.97 3.16 -8.68
CA PRO A 95 21.17 2.90 -9.49
C PRO A 95 22.05 1.79 -8.91
N VAL A 96 22.02 1.60 -7.59
CA VAL A 96 22.75 0.55 -6.89
C VAL A 96 21.77 -0.40 -6.24
N GLN A 97 21.93 -1.69 -6.47
CA GLN A 97 21.09 -2.75 -5.92
C GLN A 97 21.97 -3.83 -5.30
N TYR A 98 21.71 -4.15 -4.05
CA TYR A 98 22.36 -5.25 -3.33
C TYR A 98 21.35 -6.34 -3.05
N VAL A 99 21.78 -7.59 -3.17
CA VAL A 99 20.96 -8.75 -2.80
C VAL A 99 21.57 -9.39 -1.58
N LEU A 100 20.83 -9.36 -0.48
CA LEU A 100 21.17 -10.08 0.75
C LEU A 100 20.48 -11.45 0.71
N GLN A 101 21.27 -12.50 0.90
CA GLN A 101 20.78 -13.87 0.91
C GLN A 101 21.08 -14.51 2.26
N ALA A 102 20.14 -15.30 2.75
CA ALA A 102 20.33 -16.13 3.93
C ALA A 102 19.61 -17.47 3.75
N THR A 103 19.96 -18.44 4.57
CA THR A 103 19.37 -19.79 4.53
C THR A 103 17.93 -19.82 5.03
N ASN A 104 17.55 -18.89 5.90
CA ASN A 104 16.20 -18.74 6.43
C ASN A 104 15.83 -17.26 6.62
N ILE A 105 14.55 -16.99 6.79
CA ILE A 105 14.02 -15.63 6.90
C ILE A 105 14.32 -15.01 8.27
N GLU A 106 14.40 -15.83 9.31
CA GLU A 106 14.71 -15.39 10.69
C GLU A 106 16.08 -14.71 10.73
N ARG A 107 17.05 -15.30 10.02
CA ARG A 107 18.39 -14.72 9.92
C ARG A 107 18.40 -13.37 9.19
N LEU A 108 17.57 -13.22 8.16
CA LEU A 108 17.40 -11.92 7.47
C LEU A 108 16.76 -10.89 8.41
N GLN A 109 15.77 -11.32 9.21
CA GLN A 109 15.09 -10.45 10.16
C GLN A 109 16.03 -9.92 11.25
N GLU A 110 16.99 -10.73 11.69
CA GLU A 110 18.01 -10.34 12.67
C GLU A 110 19.04 -9.36 12.08
N VAL A 111 19.55 -9.65 10.88
CA VAL A 111 20.68 -8.92 10.29
C VAL A 111 20.26 -7.63 9.61
N LEU A 112 19.08 -7.62 9.00
CA LEU A 112 18.61 -6.51 8.17
C LEU A 112 18.54 -5.16 8.90
N PRO A 113 18.04 -5.04 10.14
CA PRO A 113 17.99 -3.77 10.86
C PRO A 113 19.37 -3.14 11.05
N GLU A 114 20.36 -3.94 11.45
CA GLU A 114 21.72 -3.45 11.66
C GLU A 114 22.38 -3.04 10.33
N PHE A 115 22.20 -3.83 9.29
CA PHE A 115 22.67 -3.49 7.95
C PHE A 115 22.08 -2.15 7.48
N MET A 116 20.78 -1.98 7.58
CA MET A 116 20.10 -0.74 7.17
C MET A 116 20.54 0.45 8.03
N ARG A 117 20.77 0.27 9.32
CA ARG A 117 21.30 1.32 10.19
C ARG A 117 22.66 1.83 9.68
N LYS A 118 23.59 0.91 9.37
CA LYS A 118 24.89 1.26 8.82
C LYS A 118 24.82 1.96 7.47
N VAL A 119 23.87 1.56 6.64
CA VAL A 119 23.62 2.23 5.33
C VAL A 119 23.10 3.65 5.53
N TYR A 120 22.16 3.87 6.46
CA TYR A 120 21.62 5.21 6.74
C TYR A 120 22.64 6.14 7.41
N GLU A 121 23.56 5.61 8.21
CA GLU A 121 24.63 6.37 8.85
C GLU A 121 25.76 6.74 7.86
N SER A 122 25.83 6.07 6.72
CA SER A 122 26.85 6.33 5.71
C SER A 122 26.55 7.59 4.90
N PRO A 123 27.48 8.54 4.81
CA PRO A 123 27.29 9.77 4.02
C PRO A 123 27.29 9.52 2.50
N VAL A 124 27.67 8.32 2.06
CA VAL A 124 27.73 7.95 0.64
C VAL A 124 26.33 7.74 0.07
N PHE A 125 25.38 7.25 0.88
CA PHE A 125 24.04 6.96 0.42
C PHE A 125 23.07 8.09 0.77
N GLN A 126 22.55 8.77 -0.24
CA GLN A 126 21.51 9.79 -0.03
C GLN A 126 20.18 9.17 0.37
N MET A 127 19.93 7.92 -0.04
CA MET A 127 18.72 7.17 0.23
C MET A 127 18.96 5.67 0.08
N ALA A 128 18.35 4.89 0.94
CA ALA A 128 18.27 3.44 0.83
C ALA A 128 16.85 2.95 1.11
N ASP A 129 16.43 1.90 0.46
CA ASP A 129 15.18 1.18 0.73
C ASP A 129 15.42 -0.32 0.63
N VAL A 130 14.59 -1.08 1.32
CA VAL A 130 14.64 -2.54 1.33
C VAL A 130 13.27 -3.10 0.95
N ASP A 131 13.25 -4.14 0.14
CA ASP A 131 12.00 -4.77 -0.30
C ASP A 131 11.40 -5.66 0.80
N LEU A 132 12.24 -6.29 1.64
CA LEU A 132 11.81 -7.14 2.73
C LEU A 132 11.46 -6.28 3.96
N LYS A 133 10.18 -6.18 4.30
CA LYS A 133 9.68 -5.42 5.45
C LYS A 133 8.87 -6.33 6.36
N PHE A 134 9.09 -6.21 7.66
CA PHE A 134 8.41 -6.99 8.71
C PHE A 134 7.46 -6.09 9.50
N SER A 135 6.75 -5.20 8.84
CA SER A 135 5.96 -4.15 9.51
C SER A 135 4.50 -4.08 9.06
N LYS A 136 4.07 -4.98 8.17
CA LYS A 136 2.69 -4.96 7.67
C LYS A 136 1.74 -5.48 8.76
N PRO A 137 0.85 -4.64 9.32
CA PRO A 137 -0.13 -5.12 10.29
C PRO A 137 -1.12 -6.08 9.61
N GLU A 138 -1.42 -7.16 10.29
CA GLU A 138 -2.37 -8.18 9.88
C GLU A 138 -3.34 -8.50 11.00
N ALA A 139 -4.62 -8.58 10.69
CA ALA A 139 -5.64 -9.08 11.59
C ALA A 139 -5.96 -10.54 11.22
N ARG A 140 -5.55 -11.48 12.07
CA ARG A 140 -5.83 -12.90 11.90
C ARG A 140 -7.14 -13.25 12.58
N ILE A 141 -8.05 -13.83 11.81
CA ILE A 141 -9.34 -14.28 12.31
C ILE A 141 -9.27 -15.79 12.61
N ALA A 142 -9.30 -16.15 13.88
CA ALA A 142 -9.38 -17.54 14.33
C ALA A 142 -10.85 -17.92 14.58
N ILE A 143 -11.36 -18.91 13.87
CA ILE A 143 -12.75 -19.38 14.01
C ILE A 143 -12.83 -20.39 15.14
N ASN A 144 -13.70 -20.14 16.12
CA ASN A 144 -14.04 -21.11 17.17
C ASN A 144 -15.01 -22.14 16.60
N ARG A 145 -14.48 -23.27 16.14
CA ARG A 145 -15.27 -24.31 15.46
C ARG A 145 -16.28 -24.98 16.38
N ASP A 146 -15.95 -25.14 17.67
CA ASP A 146 -16.84 -25.78 18.65
C ASP A 146 -18.05 -24.92 18.92
N LYS A 147 -17.86 -23.62 19.15
CA LYS A 147 -18.97 -22.67 19.28
C LYS A 147 -19.80 -22.56 18.01
N ALA A 148 -19.15 -22.53 16.84
CA ALA A 148 -19.85 -22.45 15.55
C ALA A 148 -20.77 -23.68 15.37
N ASN A 149 -20.28 -24.88 15.63
CA ASN A 149 -21.07 -26.11 15.58
C ASN A 149 -22.22 -26.09 16.57
N LEU A 150 -21.99 -25.67 17.83
CA LEU A 150 -23.03 -25.60 18.86
C LEU A 150 -24.17 -24.64 18.44
N LEU A 151 -23.85 -23.54 17.81
CA LEU A 151 -24.80 -22.54 17.33
C LEU A 151 -25.35 -22.83 15.92
N GLY A 152 -24.99 -23.97 15.32
CA GLY A 152 -25.46 -24.38 14.01
C GLY A 152 -24.95 -23.45 12.87
N VAL A 153 -23.73 -22.93 13.00
CA VAL A 153 -23.13 -22.07 11.99
C VAL A 153 -21.96 -22.79 11.33
N SER A 154 -22.03 -22.99 10.03
CA SER A 154 -20.93 -23.62 9.29
C SER A 154 -19.75 -22.68 9.13
N THR A 155 -18.53 -23.21 9.18
CA THR A 155 -17.29 -22.44 8.89
C THR A 155 -17.35 -21.77 7.52
N ARG A 156 -18.03 -22.41 6.56
CA ARG A 156 -18.24 -21.86 5.21
C ARG A 156 -19.06 -20.57 5.27
N ASN A 157 -20.17 -20.57 6.03
CA ASN A 157 -21.04 -19.39 6.17
C ASN A 157 -20.27 -18.22 6.81
N ILE A 158 -19.42 -18.50 7.81
CA ILE A 158 -18.54 -17.48 8.43
C ILE A 158 -17.60 -16.91 7.39
N ALA A 159 -16.87 -17.76 6.66
CA ALA A 159 -15.91 -17.33 5.64
C ALA A 159 -16.57 -16.54 4.50
N GLN A 160 -17.74 -16.98 4.02
CA GLN A 160 -18.47 -16.26 2.98
C GLN A 160 -18.98 -14.89 3.46
N THR A 161 -19.48 -14.81 4.69
CA THR A 161 -19.95 -13.54 5.27
C THR A 161 -18.80 -12.53 5.36
N LEU A 162 -17.64 -12.97 5.85
CA LEU A 162 -16.44 -12.14 5.90
C LEU A 162 -15.99 -11.71 4.49
N GLN A 163 -15.98 -12.64 3.55
CA GLN A 163 -15.60 -12.36 2.17
C GLN A 163 -16.53 -11.33 1.53
N TYR A 164 -17.85 -11.51 1.66
CA TYR A 164 -18.84 -10.58 1.09
C TYR A 164 -18.77 -9.20 1.74
N GLY A 165 -18.58 -9.18 3.07
CA GLY A 165 -18.54 -7.92 3.80
C GLY A 165 -17.26 -7.12 3.58
N LEU A 166 -16.10 -7.78 3.57
CA LEU A 166 -14.80 -7.11 3.62
C LEU A 166 -14.11 -6.97 2.25
N SER A 167 -14.27 -7.96 1.35
CA SER A 167 -13.52 -8.02 0.09
C SER A 167 -14.25 -7.46 -1.12
N GLY A 168 -15.56 -7.15 -0.98
CA GLY A 168 -16.39 -6.75 -2.11
C GLY A 168 -16.67 -7.93 -3.06
N GLN A 169 -17.83 -8.54 -2.94
CA GLN A 169 -18.22 -9.66 -3.78
C GLN A 169 -18.98 -9.20 -5.01
N ARG A 170 -18.59 -9.70 -6.18
CA ARG A 170 -19.37 -9.56 -7.38
C ARG A 170 -20.62 -10.47 -7.28
N LEU A 171 -21.79 -9.84 -7.23
CA LEU A 171 -23.08 -10.53 -7.18
C LEU A 171 -23.62 -10.88 -8.57
N GLY A 172 -23.24 -10.13 -9.60
CA GLY A 172 -23.71 -10.33 -10.95
C GLY A 172 -23.39 -9.16 -11.86
N TYR A 173 -24.17 -9.07 -12.93
CA TYR A 173 -24.03 -8.02 -13.92
C TYR A 173 -25.39 -7.43 -14.25
N PHE A 174 -25.42 -6.17 -14.66
CA PHE A 174 -26.57 -5.57 -15.31
C PHE A 174 -26.15 -4.89 -16.62
N TYR A 175 -27.11 -4.75 -17.53
CA TYR A 175 -26.88 -4.14 -18.82
C TYR A 175 -27.55 -2.77 -18.87
N MET A 176 -26.82 -1.76 -19.30
CA MET A 176 -27.33 -0.41 -19.50
C MET A 176 -26.63 0.24 -20.67
N ASN A 177 -27.41 0.84 -21.60
CA ASN A 177 -26.87 1.51 -22.80
C ASN A 177 -25.90 0.63 -23.64
N GLY A 178 -26.23 -0.66 -23.80
CA GLY A 178 -25.39 -1.59 -24.57
C GLY A 178 -24.06 -1.99 -23.90
N LYS A 179 -23.83 -1.63 -22.64
CA LYS A 179 -22.66 -2.00 -21.85
C LYS A 179 -23.05 -2.86 -20.66
N GLN A 180 -22.16 -3.75 -20.29
CA GLN A 180 -22.28 -4.60 -19.12
C GLN A 180 -21.56 -3.97 -17.93
N TYR A 181 -22.23 -3.91 -16.78
CA TYR A 181 -21.70 -3.37 -15.53
C TYR A 181 -21.73 -4.44 -14.44
N GLU A 182 -20.70 -4.47 -13.60
CA GLU A 182 -20.63 -5.38 -12.45
C GLU A 182 -21.42 -4.80 -11.28
N ILE A 183 -22.12 -5.68 -10.55
CA ILE A 183 -22.74 -5.38 -9.28
C ILE A 183 -21.82 -5.88 -8.17
N LEU A 184 -21.19 -4.96 -7.44
CA LEU A 184 -20.35 -5.27 -6.29
C LEU A 184 -21.11 -4.99 -5.01
N ALA A 185 -21.11 -5.95 -4.08
CA ALA A 185 -21.66 -5.76 -2.74
C ALA A 185 -20.55 -5.79 -1.70
N GLU A 186 -20.54 -4.82 -0.82
CA GLU A 186 -19.63 -4.74 0.31
C GLU A 186 -20.26 -3.98 1.48
N ILE A 187 -19.77 -4.20 2.70
CA ILE A 187 -20.19 -3.40 3.85
C ILE A 187 -19.68 -1.97 3.67
N ASN A 188 -20.50 -0.99 4.05
CA ASN A 188 -20.10 0.42 4.00
C ASN A 188 -18.76 0.61 4.72
N ARG A 189 -17.86 1.36 4.10
CA ARG A 189 -16.51 1.58 4.59
C ARG A 189 -16.47 2.10 6.03
N GLN A 190 -17.39 2.98 6.41
CA GLN A 190 -17.45 3.51 7.77
C GLN A 190 -17.77 2.45 8.83
N GLN A 191 -18.32 1.32 8.42
CA GLN A 191 -18.68 0.18 9.27
C GLN A 191 -17.68 -0.98 9.20
N ARG A 192 -16.52 -0.76 8.57
CA ARG A 192 -15.40 -1.73 8.48
C ARG A 192 -14.01 -1.10 8.58
N ASN A 193 -13.92 0.03 9.27
CA ASN A 193 -12.66 0.78 9.41
C ASN A 193 -11.77 0.28 10.55
N LYS A 194 -12.35 -0.41 11.53
CA LYS A 194 -11.66 -0.87 12.74
C LYS A 194 -11.89 -2.35 12.93
N PRO A 195 -10.95 -3.07 13.56
CA PRO A 195 -11.16 -4.48 13.93
C PRO A 195 -12.44 -4.71 14.74
N ALA A 196 -12.80 -3.76 15.62
CA ALA A 196 -14.02 -3.81 16.40
C ALA A 196 -15.32 -3.78 15.57
N ASP A 197 -15.27 -3.28 14.34
CA ASP A 197 -16.45 -3.22 13.46
C ASP A 197 -16.91 -4.62 13.02
N LEU A 198 -16.03 -5.65 13.12
CA LEU A 198 -16.40 -7.05 12.90
C LEU A 198 -17.49 -7.54 13.87
N GLN A 199 -17.59 -6.92 15.03
CA GLN A 199 -18.63 -7.22 16.02
C GLN A 199 -20.04 -6.88 15.52
N SER A 200 -20.17 -5.96 14.58
CA SER A 200 -21.46 -5.58 13.99
C SER A 200 -21.96 -6.53 12.89
N ILE A 201 -21.15 -7.49 12.49
CA ILE A 201 -21.47 -8.44 11.43
C ILE A 201 -22.20 -9.64 12.01
N TYR A 202 -23.23 -10.11 11.31
CA TYR A 202 -24.02 -11.28 11.68
C TYR A 202 -23.91 -12.37 10.63
N VAL A 203 -23.87 -13.62 11.08
CA VAL A 203 -23.87 -14.82 10.24
C VAL A 203 -25.15 -15.58 10.46
N ARG A 204 -25.75 -16.09 9.40
CA ARG A 204 -26.96 -16.87 9.47
C ARG A 204 -26.66 -18.33 9.86
N SER A 205 -27.33 -18.85 10.88
CA SER A 205 -27.28 -20.25 11.28
C SER A 205 -28.12 -21.14 10.34
N ASP A 206 -27.92 -22.43 10.39
CA ASP A 206 -28.73 -23.41 9.65
C ASP A 206 -30.21 -23.37 10.01
N LYS A 207 -30.53 -22.89 11.22
CA LYS A 207 -31.90 -22.67 11.69
C LYS A 207 -32.50 -21.32 11.24
N GLY A 208 -31.71 -20.48 10.57
CA GLY A 208 -32.13 -19.17 10.10
C GLY A 208 -31.94 -18.04 11.10
N GLU A 209 -31.37 -18.30 12.26
CA GLU A 209 -31.05 -17.30 13.29
C GLU A 209 -29.83 -16.47 12.91
N MET A 210 -29.84 -15.21 13.29
CA MET A 210 -28.70 -14.30 13.06
C MET A 210 -27.79 -14.31 14.29
N ILE A 211 -26.61 -14.88 14.13
CA ILE A 211 -25.59 -15.00 15.17
C ILE A 211 -24.52 -13.94 14.94
N GLN A 212 -24.21 -13.16 15.96
CA GLN A 212 -23.16 -12.16 15.90
C GLN A 212 -21.78 -12.81 15.71
N LEU A 213 -20.99 -12.30 14.75
CA LEU A 213 -19.73 -12.89 14.34
C LEU A 213 -18.71 -12.96 15.48
N ASP A 214 -18.69 -11.97 16.36
CA ASP A 214 -17.82 -11.90 17.54
C ASP A 214 -17.95 -13.10 18.48
N ASN A 215 -19.11 -13.75 18.51
CA ASN A 215 -19.30 -14.98 19.28
C ASN A 215 -18.58 -16.20 18.67
N LEU A 216 -18.23 -16.12 17.39
CA LEU A 216 -17.74 -17.24 16.58
C LEU A 216 -16.25 -17.14 16.26
N ILE A 217 -15.64 -15.95 16.45
CA ILE A 217 -14.26 -15.69 16.08
C ILE A 217 -13.47 -15.10 17.25
N ALA A 218 -12.16 -15.27 17.18
CA ALA A 218 -11.18 -14.48 17.92
C ALA A 218 -10.32 -13.69 16.93
N LEU A 219 -10.08 -12.42 17.23
CA LEU A 219 -9.25 -11.56 16.44
C LEU A 219 -7.86 -11.46 17.09
N GLU A 220 -6.82 -11.77 16.34
CA GLU A 220 -5.44 -11.68 16.75
C GLU A 220 -4.72 -10.66 15.86
N GLU A 221 -4.16 -9.62 16.46
CA GLU A 221 -3.32 -8.68 15.72
C GLU A 221 -1.91 -9.26 15.61
N ASN A 222 -1.45 -9.41 14.40
CA ASN A 222 -0.13 -9.94 14.05
C ASN A 222 0.55 -9.07 13.01
N VAL A 223 1.81 -9.38 12.74
CA VAL A 223 2.55 -8.85 11.61
C VAL A 223 2.52 -9.88 10.49
N ALA A 224 2.03 -9.49 9.33
CA ALA A 224 2.01 -10.37 8.16
C ALA A 224 3.44 -10.79 7.78
N PRO A 225 3.64 -12.04 7.35
CA PRO A 225 4.90 -12.45 6.77
C PRO A 225 5.21 -11.58 5.54
N PRO A 226 6.47 -11.16 5.38
CA PRO A 226 6.85 -10.33 4.26
C PRO A 226 6.72 -11.08 2.94
N GLN A 227 6.60 -10.34 1.84
CA GLN A 227 6.65 -10.92 0.52
C GLN A 227 8.07 -11.45 0.26
N LEU A 228 8.18 -12.74 -0.06
CA LEU A 228 9.45 -13.39 -0.35
C LEU A 228 9.80 -13.27 -1.83
N TYR A 229 11.00 -12.81 -2.12
CA TYR A 229 11.54 -12.73 -3.47
C TYR A 229 12.57 -13.84 -3.67
N HIS A 230 12.50 -14.52 -4.81
CA HIS A 230 13.53 -15.47 -5.21
C HIS A 230 14.48 -14.81 -6.19
N TYR A 231 15.77 -14.93 -5.90
CA TYR A 231 16.82 -14.42 -6.75
C TYR A 231 17.59 -15.59 -7.37
N ASN A 232 17.82 -15.52 -8.68
CA ASN A 232 18.64 -16.47 -9.43
C ASN A 232 18.11 -17.93 -9.41
N ARG A 233 16.88 -18.12 -9.87
CA ARG A 233 16.35 -19.45 -10.22
C ARG A 233 16.67 -19.78 -11.66
#